data_8cf1734f62e2080c752657dd23b79486
#
_entry.id   8cf1734f62e2080c752657dd23b79486
#
_cell.length_a   1.000
_cell.length_b   1.000
_cell.length_c   1.000
_cell.angle_alpha   90.00
_cell.angle_beta   90.00
_cell.angle_gamma   90.00
#
_symmetry.space_group_name_H-M   'P 1'
#
loop_
_entity.id
_entity.type
_entity.pdbx_description
1 polymer ?
#
loop_
_entity_poly.entity_id
_entity_poly.type
_entity_poly.pdbx_seq_one_letter_code
_entity_poly.pdbx_strand_id
1 'polypeptide(L)'
;GDAVYEVMIRAKVINKGSIQVNKLHKRSAELVKAGTQAAMIRLLEEDLTEEEHAVYKRGRNAKSATMAKHATMVDYRTATGFEALVGWLFLEERFDRLTELVSLGLTKIGAMETKTTPAPEQKGE
;
A
#
# COMPACT_ATOMS: atom_id res chain seq x y z
N GLY A 1 -10.16 -5.66 3.78
CA GLY A 1 -9.15 -5.09 2.93
C GLY A 1 -7.73 -5.43 3.30
N ASP A 2 -7.46 -5.63 4.59
CA ASP A 2 -6.11 -5.92 5.03
C ASP A 2 -5.59 -7.23 4.42
N ALA A 3 -6.39 -8.28 4.48
CA ALA A 3 -5.97 -9.58 3.94
C ALA A 3 -5.77 -9.50 2.42
N VAL A 4 -6.63 -8.78 1.73
CA VAL A 4 -6.52 -8.64 0.29
C VAL A 4 -5.24 -7.89 -0.07
N TYR A 5 -4.97 -6.80 0.63
CA TYR A 5 -3.77 -6.03 0.40
C TYR A 5 -2.53 -6.88 0.64
N GLU A 6 -2.52 -7.65 1.71
CA GLU A 6 -1.37 -8.48 2.04
C GLU A 6 -1.12 -9.53 0.96
N VAL A 7 -2.19 -10.17 0.47
CA VAL A 7 -2.03 -11.14 -0.62
C VAL A 7 -1.40 -10.48 -1.83
N MET A 8 -1.87 -9.28 -2.19
CA MET A 8 -1.34 -8.59 -3.34
C MET A 8 0.13 -8.23 -3.16
N ILE A 9 0.50 -7.77 -1.97
CA ILE A 9 1.88 -7.41 -1.70
C ILE A 9 2.79 -8.64 -1.80
N ARG A 10 2.37 -9.74 -1.19
CA ARG A 10 3.20 -10.95 -1.21
C ARG A 10 3.34 -11.48 -2.63
N ALA A 11 2.28 -11.41 -3.43
CA ALA A 11 2.36 -11.83 -4.81
C ALA A 11 3.34 -10.97 -5.60
N LYS A 12 3.32 -9.66 -5.38
CA LYS A 12 4.24 -8.76 -6.05
C LYS A 12 5.68 -9.03 -5.66
N VAL A 13 5.93 -9.28 -4.39
CA VAL A 13 7.28 -9.54 -3.91
C VAL A 13 7.81 -10.84 -4.50
N ILE A 14 6.96 -11.85 -4.58
CA ILE A 14 7.35 -13.13 -5.17
C ILE A 14 7.70 -12.94 -6.65
N ASN A 15 6.92 -12.14 -7.36
CA ASN A 15 7.13 -11.94 -8.79
C ASN A 15 8.39 -11.17 -9.13
N LYS A 16 9.04 -10.58 -8.15
CA LYS A 16 10.26 -9.83 -8.41
C LYS A 16 11.50 -10.68 -8.55
N GLY A 17 11.36 -11.99 -8.37
CA GLY A 17 12.47 -12.87 -8.65
C GLY A 17 12.89 -13.68 -7.45
N SER A 18 14.04 -14.34 -7.57
CA SER A 18 14.43 -15.25 -6.51
C SER A 18 15.00 -14.47 -5.35
N ILE A 19 14.35 -14.59 -4.23
CA ILE A 19 14.74 -13.96 -2.98
C ILE A 19 14.66 -15.03 -1.91
N GLN A 20 15.58 -15.01 -0.98
CA GLN A 20 15.53 -15.97 0.11
C GLN A 20 14.23 -15.79 0.91
N VAL A 21 13.74 -16.88 1.45
CA VAL A 21 12.44 -16.88 2.12
C VAL A 21 12.36 -15.83 3.22
N ASN A 22 13.40 -15.71 4.04
CA ASN A 22 13.33 -14.73 5.13
C ASN A 22 13.36 -13.29 4.61
N LYS A 23 14.05 -13.02 3.51
CA LYS A 23 14.02 -11.70 2.91
C LYS A 23 12.65 -11.40 2.32
N LEU A 24 12.06 -12.41 1.68
CA LEU A 24 10.73 -12.28 1.13
C LEU A 24 9.72 -11.92 2.21
N HIS A 25 9.79 -12.63 3.31
CA HIS A 25 8.87 -12.41 4.42
C HIS A 25 9.08 -11.00 5.01
N LYS A 26 10.32 -10.61 5.20
CA LYS A 26 10.64 -9.31 5.75
C LYS A 26 10.15 -8.18 4.85
N ARG A 27 10.36 -8.31 3.54
CA ARG A 27 9.91 -7.28 2.60
C ARG A 27 8.39 -7.17 2.60
N SER A 28 7.70 -8.30 2.61
CA SER A 28 6.24 -8.28 2.66
C SER A 28 5.74 -7.63 3.94
N ALA A 29 6.36 -7.96 5.08
CA ALA A 29 5.95 -7.39 6.36
C ALA A 29 6.14 -5.88 6.37
N GLU A 30 7.24 -5.41 5.78
CA GLU A 30 7.49 -3.98 5.72
C GLU A 30 6.40 -3.27 4.91
N LEU A 31 5.99 -3.86 3.80
CA LEU A 31 5.03 -3.21 2.91
C LEU A 31 3.61 -3.20 3.44
N VAL A 32 3.31 -4.03 4.45
CA VAL A 32 1.95 -4.04 5.01
C VAL A 32 1.83 -3.22 6.28
N LYS A 33 2.90 -2.58 6.74
CA LYS A 33 2.83 -1.74 7.94
C LYS A 33 1.96 -0.52 7.72
N ALA A 34 1.35 -0.06 8.81
CA ALA A 34 0.46 1.09 8.74
C ALA A 34 1.16 2.33 8.20
N GLY A 35 2.41 2.54 8.60
CA GLY A 35 3.15 3.70 8.10
C GLY A 35 3.37 3.66 6.60
N THR A 36 3.67 2.48 6.07
CA THR A 36 3.86 2.32 4.63
C THR A 36 2.54 2.52 3.89
N GLN A 37 1.46 1.95 4.40
CA GLN A 37 0.15 2.12 3.78
C GLN A 37 -0.27 3.58 3.80
N ALA A 38 -0.01 4.27 4.91
CA ALA A 38 -0.34 5.69 5.00
C ALA A 38 0.46 6.50 4.00
N ALA A 39 1.73 6.20 3.85
CA ALA A 39 2.56 6.89 2.87
C ALA A 39 2.05 6.66 1.45
N MET A 40 1.67 5.41 1.15
CA MET A 40 1.14 5.08 -0.16
C MET A 40 -0.11 5.87 -0.49
N ILE A 41 -1.08 5.88 0.43
CA ILE A 41 -2.35 6.52 0.11
C ILE A 41 -2.19 8.03 -0.02
N ARG A 42 -1.28 8.62 0.73
CA ARG A 42 -1.01 10.05 0.57
C ARG A 42 -0.50 10.38 -0.82
N LEU A 43 0.29 9.47 -1.39
CA LEU A 43 0.79 9.67 -2.75
C LEU A 43 -0.26 9.36 -3.79
N LEU A 44 -1.27 8.57 -3.44
CA LEU A 44 -2.30 8.16 -4.38
C LEU A 44 -3.52 9.08 -4.37
N GLU A 45 -3.63 9.98 -3.39
CA GLU A 45 -4.87 10.74 -3.24
C GLU A 45 -5.28 11.49 -4.50
N GLU A 46 -4.31 12.04 -5.22
CA GLU A 46 -4.63 12.78 -6.43
C GLU A 46 -5.10 11.86 -7.56
N ASP A 47 -4.87 10.56 -7.44
CA ASP A 47 -5.26 9.60 -8.47
C ASP A 47 -6.60 8.93 -8.19
N LEU A 48 -7.23 9.25 -7.06
CA LEU A 48 -8.49 8.62 -6.69
C LEU A 48 -9.65 9.33 -7.37
N THR A 49 -10.65 8.55 -7.78
CA THR A 49 -11.91 9.14 -8.23
C THR A 49 -12.65 9.70 -7.03
N GLU A 50 -13.68 10.49 -7.29
CA GLU A 50 -14.47 11.04 -6.19
C GLU A 50 -15.08 9.94 -5.33
N GLU A 51 -15.57 8.89 -5.96
CA GLU A 51 -16.16 7.77 -5.24
C GLU A 51 -15.14 7.08 -4.37
N GLU A 52 -13.96 6.83 -4.93
CA GLU A 52 -12.88 6.20 -4.19
C GLU A 52 -12.44 7.05 -3.01
N HIS A 53 -12.34 8.34 -3.24
CA HIS A 53 -11.92 9.25 -2.19
C HIS A 53 -12.95 9.28 -1.06
N ALA A 54 -14.23 9.20 -1.40
CA ALA A 54 -15.28 9.17 -0.39
C ALA A 54 -15.19 7.92 0.47
N VAL A 55 -14.92 6.77 -0.14
CA VAL A 55 -14.75 5.52 0.60
C VAL A 55 -13.54 5.62 1.53
N TYR A 56 -12.44 6.12 1.00
CA TYR A 56 -11.24 6.31 1.79
C TYR A 56 -11.49 7.21 2.99
N LYS A 57 -12.16 8.33 2.77
CA LYS A 57 -12.41 9.28 3.86
C LYS A 57 -13.33 8.68 4.93
N ARG A 58 -14.33 7.94 4.52
CA ARG A 58 -15.20 7.29 5.51
C ARG A 58 -14.44 6.31 6.37
N GLY A 59 -13.54 5.53 5.76
CA GLY A 59 -12.74 4.60 6.53
C GLY A 59 -11.76 5.31 7.45
N ARG A 60 -11.14 6.37 6.94
CA ARG A 60 -10.19 7.15 7.74
C ARG A 60 -10.88 7.78 8.96
N ASN A 61 -12.12 8.21 8.79
CA ASN A 61 -12.82 8.92 9.85
C ASN A 61 -13.66 8.01 10.74
N ALA A 62 -13.70 6.71 10.45
CA ALA A 62 -14.48 5.77 11.25
C ALA A 62 -13.83 5.63 12.62
N LYS A 63 -14.67 5.44 13.64
CA LYS A 63 -14.15 5.19 14.97
C LYS A 63 -13.62 3.77 15.02
N SER A 64 -12.50 3.61 15.71
CA SER A 64 -11.89 2.30 15.87
C SER A 64 -11.76 1.98 17.35
N ALA A 65 -12.05 0.74 17.69
CA ALA A 65 -11.95 0.30 19.08
C ALA A 65 -10.49 0.09 19.50
N THR A 66 -9.64 -0.24 18.55
CA THR A 66 -8.25 -0.53 18.86
C THR A 66 -7.35 0.21 17.89
N MET A 67 -6.12 0.39 18.31
CA MET A 67 -5.15 1.09 17.51
C MET A 67 -3.84 0.32 17.58
N ALA A 68 -3.10 0.32 16.48
CA ALA A 68 -1.81 -0.36 16.44
C ALA A 68 -0.85 0.30 17.43
N LYS A 69 -0.09 -0.55 18.13
CA LYS A 69 0.76 -0.06 19.19
C LYS A 69 1.81 0.92 18.76
N HIS A 70 2.40 0.70 17.61
CA HIS A 70 3.55 1.48 17.17
C HIS A 70 3.24 2.43 16.04
N ALA A 71 1.97 2.70 15.80
CA ALA A 71 1.57 3.64 14.76
C ALA A 71 1.02 4.89 15.41
N THR A 72 1.23 6.04 14.78
CA THR A 72 0.57 7.25 15.24
C THR A 72 -0.90 7.16 14.93
N MET A 73 -1.71 7.95 15.63
CA MET A 73 -3.14 7.97 15.38
C MET A 73 -3.44 8.34 13.93
N VAL A 74 -2.69 9.31 13.41
CA VAL A 74 -2.89 9.75 12.03
C VAL A 74 -2.56 8.63 11.06
N ASP A 75 -1.43 7.97 11.23
CA ASP A 75 -1.05 6.88 10.34
C ASP A 75 -2.02 5.73 10.44
N TYR A 76 -2.49 5.42 11.65
CA TYR A 76 -3.44 4.35 11.84
C TYR A 76 -4.74 4.63 11.09
N ARG A 77 -5.26 5.84 11.22
CA ARG A 77 -6.51 6.20 10.55
C ARG A 77 -6.35 6.24 9.05
N THR A 78 -5.24 6.77 8.60
CA THR A 78 -4.95 6.86 7.17
C THR A 78 -4.85 5.46 6.57
N ALA A 79 -4.14 4.55 7.25
CA ALA A 79 -4.04 3.19 6.79
C ALA A 79 -5.39 2.48 6.81
N THR A 80 -6.20 2.74 7.83
CA THR A 80 -7.54 2.15 7.90
C THR A 80 -8.38 2.63 6.73
N GLY A 81 -8.26 3.89 6.36
CA GLY A 81 -8.97 4.41 5.19
C GLY A 81 -8.52 3.73 3.91
N PHE A 82 -7.21 3.50 3.78
CA PHE A 82 -6.71 2.80 2.61
C PHE A 82 -7.22 1.36 2.56
N GLU A 83 -7.22 0.68 3.70
CA GLU A 83 -7.73 -0.68 3.76
C GLU A 83 -9.22 -0.74 3.44
N ALA A 84 -9.96 0.27 3.85
CA ALA A 84 -11.38 0.35 3.51
C ALA A 84 -11.56 0.48 2.00
N LEU A 85 -10.73 1.30 1.36
CA LEU A 85 -10.78 1.46 -0.09
C LEU A 85 -10.43 0.15 -0.79
N VAL A 86 -9.38 -0.53 -0.34
CA VAL A 86 -8.98 -1.79 -0.94
C VAL A 86 -10.10 -2.82 -0.81
N GLY A 87 -10.68 -2.92 0.39
CA GLY A 87 -11.78 -3.86 0.62
C GLY A 87 -13.00 -3.54 -0.22
N TRP A 88 -13.33 -2.26 -0.35
CA TRP A 88 -14.48 -1.85 -1.15
C TRP A 88 -14.29 -2.19 -2.63
N LEU A 89 -13.11 -1.90 -3.17
CA LEU A 89 -12.83 -2.25 -4.56
C LEU A 89 -12.90 -3.75 -4.78
N PHE A 90 -12.41 -4.51 -3.82
CA PHE A 90 -12.46 -5.96 -3.91
C PHE A 90 -13.91 -6.47 -3.90
N LEU A 91 -14.72 -5.98 -2.98
CA LEU A 91 -16.10 -6.42 -2.85
C LEU A 91 -16.96 -5.97 -4.03
N GLU A 92 -16.60 -4.84 -4.65
CA GLU A 92 -17.27 -4.37 -5.86
C GLU A 92 -16.75 -5.06 -7.11
N GLU A 93 -15.80 -5.97 -6.95
CA GLU A 93 -15.20 -6.72 -8.03
C GLU A 93 -14.50 -5.82 -9.05
N ARG A 94 -13.98 -4.69 -8.58
CA ARG A 94 -13.21 -3.77 -9.44
C ARG A 94 -11.75 -4.15 -9.38
N PHE A 95 -11.44 -5.36 -9.83
CA PHE A 95 -10.10 -5.93 -9.64
C PHE A 95 -9.04 -5.22 -10.46
N ASP A 96 -9.39 -4.77 -11.66
CA ASP A 96 -8.41 -4.04 -12.48
C ASP A 96 -8.02 -2.74 -11.83
N ARG A 97 -9.01 -2.03 -11.30
CA ARG A 97 -8.72 -0.76 -10.62
C ARG A 97 -7.93 -0.98 -9.33
N LEU A 98 -8.28 -2.02 -8.60
CA LEU A 98 -7.57 -2.37 -7.37
C LEU A 98 -6.10 -2.65 -7.68
N THR A 99 -5.84 -3.46 -8.70
CA THR A 99 -4.49 -3.78 -9.11
C THR A 99 -3.74 -2.53 -9.57
N GLU A 100 -4.42 -1.67 -10.32
CA GLU A 100 -3.83 -0.44 -10.81
C GLU A 100 -3.39 0.47 -9.66
N LEU A 101 -4.27 0.65 -8.67
CA LEU A 101 -3.96 1.55 -7.55
C LEU A 101 -2.82 1.00 -6.69
N VAL A 102 -2.85 -0.30 -6.39
CA VAL A 102 -1.80 -0.88 -5.57
C VAL A 102 -0.46 -0.82 -6.31
N SER A 103 -0.47 -1.13 -7.61
CA SER A 103 0.75 -1.07 -8.40
C SER A 103 1.29 0.35 -8.49
N LEU A 104 0.40 1.32 -8.68
CA LEU A 104 0.82 2.72 -8.74
C LEU A 104 1.41 3.17 -7.42
N GLY A 105 0.78 2.77 -6.31
CA GLY A 105 1.28 3.13 -4.99
C GLY A 105 2.66 2.55 -4.73
N LEU A 106 2.86 1.30 -5.10
CA LEU A 106 4.16 0.67 -4.94
C LEU A 106 5.23 1.35 -5.80
N THR A 107 4.85 1.75 -7.01
CA THR A 107 5.77 2.47 -7.89
C THR A 107 6.15 3.82 -7.29
N LYS A 108 5.18 4.54 -6.76
CA LYS A 108 5.48 5.85 -6.19
C LYS A 108 6.37 5.75 -4.95
N ILE A 109 6.15 4.75 -4.13
CA ILE A 109 6.99 4.53 -2.96
C ILE A 109 8.39 4.12 -3.40
N GLY A 110 8.50 3.26 -4.40
CA GLY A 110 9.78 2.86 -4.93
C GLY A 110 10.53 4.02 -5.54
N ALA A 111 9.83 4.93 -6.20
CA ALA A 111 10.47 6.11 -6.76
C ALA A 111 11.05 6.99 -5.67
N MET A 112 10.34 7.11 -4.54
CA MET A 112 10.88 7.90 -3.43
C MET A 112 12.10 7.23 -2.83
N GLU A 113 12.06 5.91 -2.66
CA GLU A 113 13.21 5.18 -2.15
C GLU A 113 14.39 5.29 -3.09
N THR A 114 14.13 5.28 -4.39
CA THR A 114 15.19 5.41 -5.38
C THR A 114 15.85 6.77 -5.29
N LYS A 115 15.10 7.80 -4.93
CA LYS A 115 15.69 9.13 -4.79
C LYS A 115 16.66 9.20 -3.63
N THR A 116 16.44 8.41 -2.60
CA THR A 116 17.33 8.44 -1.45
C THR A 116 18.47 7.45 -1.58
N THR A 117 18.41 6.54 -2.55
CA THR A 117 19.44 5.54 -2.76
C THR A 117 20.04 5.76 -4.13
N PRO A 118 21.37 5.80 -4.27
CA PRO A 118 21.94 6.01 -5.57
C PRO A 118 21.48 4.94 -6.53
N ALA A 119 21.12 5.35 -7.72
CA ALA A 119 20.67 4.41 -8.72
C ALA A 119 21.80 3.49 -9.11
N PRO A 120 21.50 2.26 -9.42
CA PRO A 120 22.53 1.39 -9.93
C PRO A 120 23.07 1.93 -11.23
N GLU A 121 24.32 1.68 -11.46
CA GLU A 121 24.87 2.14 -12.63
C GLU A 121 24.25 1.52 -13.76
N GLN A 122 23.89 2.30 -14.67
CA GLN A 122 23.28 1.75 -15.76
C GLN A 122 24.29 1.19 -16.58
N LYS A 123 24.53 0.35 -16.66
CA LYS A 123 25.35 -0.13 -17.36
C LYS A 123 25.17 -0.05 -18.58
N GLY A 124 25.06 0.44 -19.00
CA GLY A 124 24.85 0.54 -20.01
C GLY A 124 25.38 0.44 -20.71
N GLU A 125 25.51 0.38 -20.35
CA GLU A 125 25.88 0.37 -20.67
C GLU A 125 26.10 -0.06 -21.00
#